data_9ac065fed4346f2872b6d171c649ef78
#
_entry.id   9ac065fed4346f2872b6d171c649ef78
#
_cell.length_a   1.000
_cell.length_b   1.000
_cell.length_c   1.000
_cell.angle_alpha   90.00
_cell.angle_beta   90.00
_cell.angle_gamma   90.00
#
_symmetry.space_group_name_H-M   'P 1'
#
loop_
_entity.id
_entity.type
_entity.pdbx_description
1 polymer ?
#
loop_
_entity_poly.entity_id
_entity_poly.type
_entity_poly.pdbx_seq_one_letter_code
_entity_poly.pdbx_strand_id
1 'polypeptide(L)'
;AMLAVASVVPICAQETRQTTITVSIDPEYTVTIPASTSIASGVTESSIGTVALEGARLEPDKSVQVSVDASGKLKNSRDSTKTIPYKLMNGNSEFRSASYSASGNNTPLTLSINKTDWDNAYAGSYSDTLVFTISYK
;
A
#
# COMPACT_ATOMS: atom_id res chain seq x y z
N ALA A 1 -24.94 -17.83 -22.51
CA ALA A 1 -25.63 -19.13 -22.50
C ALA A 1 -25.24 -19.92 -23.72
N MET A 2 -24.81 -21.11 -23.50
CA MET A 2 -24.42 -21.99 -24.59
C MET A 2 -25.52 -23.01 -24.88
N LEU A 3 -25.95 -23.04 -26.11
CA LEU A 3 -26.91 -24.05 -26.54
C LEU A 3 -26.20 -25.38 -26.77
N ALA A 4 -26.50 -26.34 -25.94
CA ALA A 4 -26.00 -27.69 -26.16
C ALA A 4 -26.86 -28.39 -27.21
N VAL A 5 -26.28 -28.73 -28.31
CA VAL A 5 -26.94 -29.52 -29.34
C VAL A 5 -26.48 -30.96 -29.18
N ALA A 6 -27.39 -31.83 -28.83
CA ALA A 6 -27.12 -33.25 -28.87
C ALA A 6 -27.07 -33.71 -30.33
N SER A 7 -25.96 -34.19 -30.80
CA SER A 7 -25.84 -34.77 -32.12
C SER A 7 -25.62 -36.27 -32.03
N VAL A 8 -26.37 -37.01 -32.85
CA VAL A 8 -26.19 -38.45 -32.98
C VAL A 8 -25.23 -38.68 -34.14
N VAL A 9 -24.13 -39.34 -33.85
CA VAL A 9 -23.09 -39.63 -34.82
C VAL A 9 -23.05 -41.12 -35.08
N PRO A 10 -23.00 -41.57 -36.36
CA PRO A 10 -22.77 -42.97 -36.67
C PRO A 10 -21.41 -43.39 -36.14
N ILE A 11 -21.36 -44.46 -35.39
CA ILE A 11 -20.12 -44.89 -34.75
C ILE A 11 -19.42 -45.85 -35.68
N CYS A 12 -18.49 -45.35 -36.46
CA CYS A 12 -17.57 -46.15 -37.25
C CYS A 12 -16.14 -46.09 -36.72
N ALA A 13 -15.83 -45.12 -35.89
CA ALA A 13 -14.52 -44.88 -35.31
C ALA A 13 -14.67 -44.15 -33.97
N GLN A 14 -13.61 -44.19 -33.21
CA GLN A 14 -13.53 -43.41 -31.95
C GLN A 14 -13.59 -41.92 -32.27
N GLU A 15 -14.48 -41.24 -31.60
CA GLU A 15 -14.55 -39.77 -31.64
C GLU A 15 -14.19 -39.16 -30.31
N THR A 16 -13.51 -38.03 -30.38
CA THR A 16 -13.19 -37.23 -29.25
C THR A 16 -13.88 -35.89 -29.36
N ARG A 17 -14.60 -35.48 -28.33
CA ARG A 17 -15.27 -34.21 -28.27
C ARG A 17 -14.82 -33.47 -27.04
N GLN A 18 -14.78 -32.15 -27.11
CA GLN A 18 -14.30 -31.30 -26.04
C GLN A 18 -15.43 -30.40 -25.52
N THR A 19 -15.41 -30.21 -24.22
CA THR A 19 -16.26 -29.23 -23.54
C THR A 19 -15.35 -28.33 -22.73
N THR A 20 -15.46 -27.03 -22.93
CA THR A 20 -14.69 -26.06 -22.14
C THR A 20 -15.56 -25.56 -20.99
N ILE A 21 -15.00 -25.60 -19.79
CA ILE A 21 -15.64 -25.07 -18.60
C ILE A 21 -14.84 -23.84 -18.18
N THR A 22 -15.54 -22.73 -18.01
CA THR A 22 -14.92 -21.45 -17.66
C THR A 22 -15.48 -20.92 -16.35
N VAL A 23 -14.61 -20.42 -15.50
CA VAL A 23 -14.99 -19.68 -14.30
C VAL A 23 -14.06 -18.47 -14.19
N SER A 24 -14.60 -17.36 -13.72
CA SER A 24 -13.83 -16.14 -13.48
C SER A 24 -13.94 -15.76 -12.01
N ILE A 25 -12.81 -15.45 -11.41
CA ILE A 25 -12.72 -14.95 -10.04
C ILE A 25 -12.06 -13.59 -10.09
N ASP A 26 -12.77 -12.56 -9.63
CA ASP A 26 -12.24 -11.21 -9.61
C ASP A 26 -11.17 -11.07 -8.53
N PRO A 27 -10.12 -10.30 -8.79
CA PRO A 27 -9.15 -9.99 -7.74
C PRO A 27 -9.80 -9.12 -6.67
N GLU A 28 -9.38 -9.35 -5.42
CA GLU A 28 -9.82 -8.55 -4.28
C GLU A 28 -8.69 -8.37 -3.29
N TYR A 29 -8.69 -7.24 -2.60
CA TYR A 29 -7.70 -6.96 -1.57
C TYR A 29 -8.14 -5.78 -0.71
N THR A 30 -7.54 -5.69 0.48
CA THR A 30 -7.67 -4.54 1.37
C THR A 30 -6.26 -4.05 1.72
N VAL A 31 -6.06 -2.74 1.60
CA VAL A 31 -4.82 -2.09 2.05
C VAL A 31 -5.12 -1.26 3.27
N THR A 32 -4.39 -1.52 4.35
CA THR A 32 -4.41 -0.71 5.56
C THR A 32 -3.27 0.28 5.49
N ILE A 33 -3.54 1.55 5.78
CA ILE A 33 -2.54 2.60 5.89
C ILE A 33 -2.56 3.19 7.30
N PRO A 34 -1.47 3.86 7.76
CA PRO A 34 -1.47 4.50 9.05
C PRO A 34 -2.59 5.52 9.22
N ALA A 35 -3.23 5.51 10.38
CA ALA A 35 -4.18 6.55 10.75
C ALA A 35 -3.42 7.84 11.11
N SER A 36 -4.14 8.97 11.09
CA SER A 36 -3.58 10.24 11.58
C SER A 36 -3.06 10.08 13.00
N THR A 37 -1.89 10.64 13.26
CA THR A 37 -1.21 10.48 14.54
C THR A 37 -0.53 11.78 14.97
N SER A 38 -0.21 11.86 16.26
CA SER A 38 0.54 12.98 16.82
C SER A 38 1.90 12.50 17.29
N ILE A 39 2.92 13.33 17.06
CA ILE A 39 4.29 13.08 17.48
C ILE A 39 4.59 13.91 18.72
N ALA A 40 5.16 13.28 19.73
CA ALA A 40 5.60 14.00 20.93
C ALA A 40 6.81 14.87 20.63
N SER A 41 6.82 16.08 21.18
CA SER A 41 7.92 17.02 21.01
C SER A 41 9.25 16.42 21.47
N GLY A 42 10.29 16.57 20.68
CA GLY A 42 11.65 16.13 21.02
C GLY A 42 11.92 14.66 20.76
N VAL A 43 10.93 13.88 20.34
CA VAL A 43 11.12 12.47 20.03
C VAL A 43 11.73 12.32 18.63
N THR A 44 12.87 11.65 18.55
CA THR A 44 13.62 11.52 17.29
C THR A 44 13.09 10.41 16.41
N GLU A 45 12.45 9.39 16.97
CA GLU A 45 11.84 8.30 16.22
C GLU A 45 10.48 7.93 16.81
N SER A 46 9.47 7.91 15.96
CA SER A 46 8.10 7.59 16.36
C SER A 46 7.47 6.64 15.38
N SER A 47 6.91 5.55 15.89
CA SER A 47 6.10 4.67 15.06
C SER A 47 4.80 5.38 14.69
N ILE A 48 4.45 5.41 13.41
CA ILE A 48 3.23 6.06 12.94
C ILE A 48 2.17 5.07 12.46
N GLY A 49 2.50 3.79 12.41
CA GLY A 49 1.59 2.75 11.97
C GLY A 49 2.22 1.86 10.90
N THR A 50 1.39 1.06 10.26
CA THR A 50 1.83 0.03 9.33
C THR A 50 1.02 0.12 8.04
N VAL A 51 1.69 -0.06 6.91
CA VAL A 51 1.03 -0.33 5.63
C VAL A 51 0.94 -1.85 5.50
N ALA A 52 -0.24 -2.38 5.23
CA ALA A 52 -0.44 -3.83 5.15
C ALA A 52 -1.42 -4.20 4.04
N LEU A 53 -1.16 -5.33 3.42
CA LEU A 53 -2.08 -5.97 2.48
C LEU A 53 -2.80 -7.10 3.19
N GLU A 54 -4.13 -7.09 3.13
CA GLU A 54 -4.96 -8.10 3.77
C GLU A 54 -6.09 -8.59 2.86
N GLY A 55 -6.60 -9.78 3.13
CA GLY A 55 -7.69 -10.36 2.38
C GLY A 55 -7.43 -10.44 0.88
N ALA A 56 -6.17 -10.64 0.49
CA ALA A 56 -5.77 -10.57 -0.89
C ALA A 56 -6.05 -11.86 -1.65
N ARG A 57 -6.72 -11.72 -2.76
CA ARG A 57 -6.85 -12.74 -3.80
C ARG A 57 -6.47 -12.07 -5.10
N LEU A 58 -5.23 -12.30 -5.52
CA LEU A 58 -4.66 -11.64 -6.67
C LEU A 58 -4.50 -12.63 -7.83
N GLU A 59 -4.45 -12.12 -9.03
CA GLU A 59 -4.07 -12.91 -10.18
C GLU A 59 -2.60 -13.34 -10.07
N PRO A 60 -2.20 -14.45 -10.71
CA PRO A 60 -0.80 -14.85 -10.74
C PRO A 60 0.10 -13.72 -11.26
N ASP A 61 1.25 -13.55 -10.65
CA ASP A 61 2.27 -12.55 -11.01
C ASP A 61 1.82 -11.09 -10.87
N LYS A 62 0.72 -10.86 -10.16
CA LYS A 62 0.24 -9.51 -9.85
C LYS A 62 0.59 -9.12 -8.42
N SER A 63 0.65 -7.82 -8.20
CA SER A 63 0.93 -7.25 -6.89
C SER A 63 0.11 -5.98 -6.67
N VAL A 64 -0.02 -5.61 -5.40
CA VAL A 64 -0.57 -4.33 -5.00
C VAL A 64 0.59 -3.43 -4.63
N GLN A 65 0.73 -2.32 -5.32
CA GLN A 65 1.77 -1.35 -5.05
C GLN A 65 1.21 -0.19 -4.24
N VAL A 66 1.91 0.16 -3.18
CA VAL A 66 1.56 1.31 -2.34
C VAL A 66 2.74 2.27 -2.37
N SER A 67 2.47 3.51 -2.74
CA SER A 67 3.45 4.57 -2.71
C SER A 67 2.98 5.71 -1.81
N VAL A 68 3.91 6.49 -1.29
CA VAL A 68 3.60 7.65 -0.47
C VAL A 68 4.24 8.89 -1.06
N ASP A 69 3.46 9.97 -1.07
CA ASP A 69 3.95 11.31 -1.36
C ASP A 69 4.00 12.10 -0.06
N ALA A 70 5.19 12.56 0.30
CA ALA A 70 5.45 13.28 1.52
C ALA A 70 6.39 14.44 1.23
N SER A 71 6.07 15.63 1.75
CA SER A 71 6.94 16.81 1.55
C SER A 71 8.28 16.69 2.26
N GLY A 72 8.36 15.86 3.29
CA GLY A 72 9.54 15.74 4.14
C GLY A 72 9.70 16.87 5.15
N LYS A 73 8.69 17.71 5.30
CA LYS A 73 8.74 18.87 6.19
C LYS A 73 7.41 19.07 6.90
N LEU A 74 7.45 19.08 8.21
CA LEU A 74 6.34 19.53 9.03
C LEU A 74 6.33 21.06 9.02
N LYS A 75 5.19 21.66 8.78
CA LYS A 75 5.05 23.12 8.63
C LYS A 75 4.37 23.72 9.85
N ASN A 76 4.93 24.84 10.32
CA ASN A 76 4.33 25.59 11.43
C ASN A 76 3.00 26.21 10.99
N SER A 77 2.00 26.09 11.84
CA SER A 77 0.64 26.58 11.56
C SER A 77 0.53 28.10 11.41
N ARG A 78 1.44 28.85 11.99
CA ARG A 78 1.45 30.33 11.91
C ARG A 78 2.35 30.86 10.81
N ASP A 79 3.41 30.12 10.47
CA ASP A 79 4.38 30.53 9.48
C ASP A 79 4.87 29.29 8.73
N SER A 80 4.34 29.07 7.53
CA SER A 80 4.67 27.89 6.74
C SER A 80 6.11 27.85 6.23
N THR A 81 6.88 28.94 6.38
CA THR A 81 8.30 28.95 6.09
C THR A 81 9.13 28.30 7.21
N LYS A 82 8.56 28.16 8.38
CA LYS A 82 9.19 27.50 9.51
C LYS A 82 8.81 26.04 9.49
N THR A 83 9.79 25.17 9.35
CA THR A 83 9.57 23.74 9.12
C THR A 83 10.46 22.91 10.01
N ILE A 84 10.03 21.65 10.23
CA ILE A 84 10.86 20.63 10.85
C ILE A 84 11.01 19.51 9.82
N PRO A 85 12.23 19.28 9.29
CA PRO A 85 12.45 18.17 8.35
C PRO A 85 12.22 16.82 9.02
N TYR A 86 11.67 15.88 8.27
CA TYR A 86 11.51 14.51 8.73
C TYR A 86 11.77 13.53 7.61
N LYS A 87 11.99 12.27 7.99
CA LYS A 87 12.05 11.15 7.05
C LYS A 87 11.06 10.08 7.48
N LEU A 88 10.40 9.51 6.50
CA LEU A 88 9.54 8.35 6.71
C LEU A 88 10.36 7.10 6.46
N MET A 89 10.53 6.27 7.48
CA MET A 89 11.47 5.16 7.45
C MET A 89 10.78 3.81 7.54
N ASN A 90 11.33 2.87 6.82
CA ASN A 90 11.09 1.45 6.99
C ASN A 90 12.40 0.82 7.49
N GLY A 91 12.53 0.62 8.80
CA GLY A 91 13.81 0.21 9.38
C GLY A 91 14.89 1.26 9.10
N ASN A 92 15.95 0.85 8.42
CA ASN A 92 17.09 1.72 8.09
C ASN A 92 16.98 2.40 6.73
N SER A 93 15.89 2.19 6.00
CA SER A 93 15.68 2.73 4.66
C SER A 93 14.53 3.71 4.64
N GLU A 94 14.65 4.76 3.83
CA GLU A 94 13.54 5.67 3.62
C GLU A 94 12.44 4.97 2.82
N PHE A 95 11.20 5.08 3.30
CA PHE A 95 10.06 4.48 2.64
C PHE A 95 9.49 5.43 1.59
N ARG A 96 9.36 4.95 0.36
CA ARG A 96 8.69 5.68 -0.74
C ARG A 96 7.60 4.84 -1.36
N SER A 97 7.84 3.55 -1.51
CA SER A 97 6.86 2.61 -2.08
C SER A 97 7.17 1.20 -1.66
N ALA A 98 6.17 0.34 -1.76
CA ALA A 98 6.32 -1.09 -1.55
C ALA A 98 5.35 -1.85 -2.44
N SER A 99 5.72 -3.07 -2.80
CA SER A 99 4.86 -4.00 -3.54
C SER A 99 4.54 -5.19 -2.65
N TYR A 100 3.27 -5.55 -2.60
CA TYR A 100 2.78 -6.66 -1.80
C TYR A 100 2.10 -7.67 -2.70
N SER A 101 2.47 -8.94 -2.56
CA SER A 101 1.96 -10.03 -3.40
C SER A 101 1.11 -11.04 -2.63
N ALA A 102 1.04 -10.94 -1.33
CA ALA A 102 0.31 -11.89 -0.49
C ALA A 102 -0.27 -11.21 0.75
N SER A 103 -1.40 -11.73 1.22
CA SER A 103 -2.00 -11.31 2.48
C SER A 103 -1.01 -11.44 3.63
N GLY A 104 -1.00 -10.46 4.51
CA GLY A 104 -0.08 -10.41 5.64
C GLY A 104 1.24 -9.71 5.35
N ASN A 105 1.55 -9.41 4.09
CA ASN A 105 2.70 -8.54 3.78
C ASN A 105 2.46 -7.16 4.37
N ASN A 106 3.45 -6.64 5.08
CA ASN A 106 3.30 -5.35 5.75
C ASN A 106 4.63 -4.61 5.86
N THR A 107 4.52 -3.31 6.09
CA THR A 107 5.66 -2.42 6.29
C THR A 107 5.36 -1.51 7.47
N PRO A 108 5.98 -1.72 8.63
CA PRO A 108 5.92 -0.77 9.73
C PRO A 108 6.66 0.51 9.36
N LEU A 109 6.05 1.66 9.65
CA LEU A 109 6.60 2.96 9.32
C LEU A 109 6.99 3.74 10.57
N THR A 110 8.15 4.37 10.52
CA THR A 110 8.69 5.21 11.59
C THR A 110 8.97 6.59 11.03
N LEU A 111 8.58 7.62 11.77
CA LEU A 111 8.94 8.99 11.45
C LEU A 111 10.23 9.35 12.20
N SER A 112 11.22 9.82 11.47
CA SER A 112 12.53 10.19 12.03
C SER A 112 12.74 11.70 11.91
N ILE A 113 13.07 12.33 13.03
CA ILE A 113 13.38 13.76 13.11
C ILE A 113 14.69 13.91 13.88
N ASN A 114 15.67 14.59 13.29
CA ASN A 114 16.95 14.80 13.93
C ASN A 114 16.82 15.69 15.17
N LYS A 115 17.62 15.39 16.17
CA LYS A 115 17.65 16.19 17.39
C LYS A 115 17.96 17.67 17.10
N THR A 116 18.89 17.93 16.20
CA THR A 116 19.27 19.30 15.82
C THR A 116 18.10 20.07 15.23
N ASP A 117 17.26 19.40 14.42
CA ASP A 117 16.07 20.03 13.85
C ASP A 117 15.03 20.36 14.92
N TRP A 118 14.87 19.49 15.92
CA TRP A 118 14.04 19.78 17.08
C TRP A 118 14.55 20.99 17.86
N ASP A 119 15.85 21.03 18.12
CA ASP A 119 16.47 22.07 18.91
C ASP A 119 16.35 23.46 18.24
N ASN A 120 16.32 23.50 16.92
CA ASN A 120 16.23 24.73 16.14
C ASN A 120 14.79 25.13 15.78
N ALA A 121 13.81 24.34 16.13
CA ALA A 121 12.42 24.59 15.79
C ALA A 121 11.83 25.73 16.63
N TYR A 122 11.03 26.56 15.98
CA TYR A 122 10.23 27.57 16.68
C TYR A 122 9.09 26.89 17.44
N ALA A 123 8.61 27.55 18.48
CA ALA A 123 7.41 27.08 19.17
C ALA A 123 6.20 27.12 18.23
N GLY A 124 5.24 26.25 18.48
CA GLY A 124 3.98 26.20 17.73
C GLY A 124 3.59 24.79 17.37
N SER A 125 2.53 24.70 16.59
CA SER A 125 2.03 23.44 16.05
C SER A 125 2.60 23.23 14.64
N TYR A 126 3.03 22.02 14.36
CA TYR A 126 3.57 21.63 13.06
C TYR A 126 2.78 20.44 12.52
N SER A 127 2.56 20.43 11.21
CA SER A 127 1.85 19.33 10.57
C SER A 127 2.32 19.11 9.12
N ASP A 128 2.08 17.91 8.65
CA ASP A 128 2.19 17.56 7.23
C ASP A 128 1.17 16.45 6.92
N THR A 129 0.87 16.29 5.67
CA THR A 129 -0.05 15.25 5.18
C THR A 129 0.68 14.28 4.29
N LEU A 130 0.56 13.00 4.58
CA LEU A 130 1.05 11.93 3.73
C LEU A 130 -0.07 11.49 2.81
N VAL A 131 0.21 11.37 1.51
CA VAL A 131 -0.75 10.88 0.53
C VAL A 131 -0.29 9.52 0.02
N PHE A 132 -1.09 8.50 0.29
CA PHE A 132 -0.81 7.14 -0.17
C PHE A 132 -1.58 6.87 -1.46
N THR A 133 -0.89 6.30 -2.44
CA THR A 133 -1.49 5.87 -3.70
C THR A 133 -1.36 4.36 -3.81
N ILE A 134 -2.48 3.71 -4.09
CA ILE A 134 -2.58 2.26 -4.16
C ILE A 134 -2.92 1.88 -5.59
N SER A 135 -2.17 0.95 -6.16
CA SER A 135 -2.41 0.46 -7.52
C SER A 135 -2.21 -1.04 -7.62
N TYR A 136 -3.00 -1.66 -8.47
CA TYR A 136 -2.91 -3.08 -8.78
C TYR A 136 -2.09 -3.24 -10.07
N LYS A 137 -1.04 -4.03 -10.01
CA LYS A 137 -0.13 -4.19 -11.16
C LYS A 137 0.20 -5.63 -11.47
#